data_fc78c9b78ece42d1f9ef1dd4f0e69dfd
#
_entry.id   fc78c9b78ece42d1f9ef1dd4f0e69dfd
#
_cell.length_a   1.000
_cell.length_b   1.000
_cell.length_c   1.000
_cell.angle_alpha   90.00
_cell.angle_beta   90.00
_cell.angle_gamma   90.00
#
_symmetry.space_group_name_H-M   'P 1'
#
loop_
_entity.id
_entity.type
_entity.pdbx_description
1 polymer ?
#
loop_
_entity_poly.entity_id
_entity_poly.type
_entity_poly.pdbx_seq_one_letter_code
_entity_poly.pdbx_strand_id
1 'polypeptide(L)'
;MMLRNSCVFALVFFLTIKILTIDTRSISENTIESILNNPTNDTHRKLLHAFTGYRHRFEQSPNFKALRWNARNLKIEGLCELCDIGAPLVRLLLELKETALINEAVSLFCKEYKSLDENVCLGAAHEYMGVVFQVVELAPLTNKQLCALAFDCQPQTDFPVFSWNVTFPNKPKPTPRPPQPPSSGSPILNVLHLSDIHVDFAYKPGSQADCSQPLCCRQGQPAPGHAGAGFWGDYRNCDIPYWTAEATLKYAAEIEKVDFIYYTGDLPAHNVWNQSRADQLYSINTINNMLAKIFPNKTIYSAVGNHEAAPCNLYPTPNIKTDNISWLYEVLADNWIRFGL
;
A
#
# COMPACT_ATOMS: atom_id res chain seq x y z
N MET A 1 8.60 -2.87 5.42
CA MET A 1 7.81 -4.10 5.72
C MET A 1 6.66 -4.13 4.72
N MET A 2 6.77 -4.91 3.65
CA MET A 2 5.76 -5.01 2.61
C MET A 2 4.43 -5.41 3.25
N LEU A 3 3.44 -4.51 3.27
CA LEU A 3 2.05 -4.95 3.23
C LEU A 3 2.01 -5.94 2.06
N ARG A 4 1.99 -7.21 2.38
CA ARG A 4 1.95 -8.28 1.36
C ARG A 4 0.85 -7.88 0.39
N ASN A 5 1.20 -7.81 -0.88
CA ASN A 5 0.27 -7.57 -2.01
C ASN A 5 -1.02 -8.42 -1.93
N SER A 6 -1.04 -9.37 -1.03
CA SER A 6 -2.16 -10.22 -0.67
C SER A 6 -3.40 -9.49 -0.14
N CYS A 7 -3.30 -8.32 0.53
CA CYS A 7 -4.50 -7.71 1.14
C CYS A 7 -5.44 -7.11 0.11
N VAL A 8 -4.94 -6.41 -0.90
CA VAL A 8 -5.79 -5.77 -1.92
C VAL A 8 -6.43 -6.82 -2.84
N PHE A 9 -5.67 -7.86 -3.18
CA PHE A 9 -6.18 -8.94 -4.02
C PHE A 9 -7.03 -9.94 -3.23
N ALA A 10 -6.72 -10.21 -1.95
CA ALA A 10 -7.63 -10.93 -1.06
C ALA A 10 -8.97 -10.20 -0.95
N LEU A 11 -8.96 -8.88 -0.94
CA LEU A 11 -10.15 -8.05 -0.97
C LEU A 11 -11.02 -8.34 -2.20
N VAL A 12 -10.47 -8.33 -3.41
CA VAL A 12 -11.20 -8.64 -4.66
C VAL A 12 -11.77 -10.07 -4.63
N PHE A 13 -11.06 -11.00 -4.04
CA PHE A 13 -11.45 -12.40 -3.95
C PHE A 13 -12.59 -12.63 -2.94
N PHE A 14 -12.49 -12.09 -1.73
CA PHE A 14 -13.58 -12.14 -0.75
C PHE A 14 -14.81 -11.36 -1.21
N LEU A 15 -14.61 -10.33 -2.02
CA LEU A 15 -15.63 -9.66 -2.81
C LEU A 15 -16.47 -10.65 -3.60
N THR A 16 -15.81 -11.51 -4.35
CA THR A 16 -16.48 -12.49 -5.20
C THR A 16 -17.22 -13.52 -4.37
N ILE A 17 -16.61 -13.99 -3.27
CA ILE A 17 -17.27 -14.91 -2.34
C ILE A 17 -18.52 -14.27 -1.74
N LYS A 18 -18.45 -13.02 -1.30
CA LYS A 18 -19.59 -12.33 -0.69
C LYS A 18 -20.68 -12.00 -1.70
N ILE A 19 -20.35 -11.46 -2.85
CA ILE A 19 -21.33 -11.22 -3.92
C ILE A 19 -22.06 -12.51 -4.29
N LEU A 20 -21.37 -13.66 -4.29
CA LEU A 20 -21.95 -14.95 -4.64
C LEU A 20 -22.64 -15.66 -3.44
N THR A 21 -22.31 -15.33 -2.20
CA THR A 21 -22.87 -15.94 -0.98
C THR A 21 -23.86 -15.06 -0.23
N ILE A 22 -24.08 -13.86 -0.69
CA ILE A 22 -25.05 -12.97 -0.08
C ILE A 22 -26.42 -13.67 -0.15
N ASP A 23 -26.90 -14.06 1.02
CA ASP A 23 -28.33 -14.26 1.22
C ASP A 23 -28.96 -12.91 0.92
N THR A 24 -29.79 -12.84 -0.11
CA THR A 24 -30.46 -11.61 -0.57
C THR A 24 -31.18 -10.83 0.54
N ARG A 25 -31.27 -11.39 1.74
CA ARG A 25 -31.84 -10.77 2.93
C ARG A 25 -30.89 -9.89 3.76
N SER A 26 -29.60 -9.85 3.45
CA SER A 26 -28.59 -9.14 4.28
C SER A 26 -27.94 -7.91 3.64
N ILE A 27 -28.26 -7.61 2.39
CA ILE A 27 -27.83 -6.36 1.71
C ILE A 27 -28.96 -5.35 1.81
N SER A 28 -28.60 -4.08 1.98
CA SER A 28 -29.60 -3.01 1.99
C SER A 28 -30.50 -3.17 0.75
N GLU A 29 -31.78 -3.27 0.97
CA GLU A 29 -32.82 -3.64 -0.01
C GLU A 29 -32.80 -2.81 -1.32
N ASN A 30 -31.94 -1.79 -1.42
CA ASN A 30 -32.03 -0.80 -2.46
C ASN A 30 -31.11 -0.97 -3.68
N THR A 31 -29.98 -1.68 -3.60
CA THR A 31 -29.02 -1.69 -4.73
C THR A 31 -28.96 -3.03 -5.47
N ILE A 32 -28.55 -4.10 -4.82
CA ILE A 32 -28.40 -5.40 -5.50
C ILE A 32 -29.75 -6.09 -5.69
N GLU A 33 -30.64 -5.99 -4.71
CA GLU A 33 -31.96 -6.60 -4.77
C GLU A 33 -32.84 -5.92 -5.84
N SER A 34 -32.73 -4.60 -6.01
CA SER A 34 -33.42 -3.89 -7.09
C SER A 34 -32.91 -4.28 -8.47
N ILE A 35 -31.60 -4.52 -8.60
CA ILE A 35 -30.96 -4.96 -9.86
C ILE A 35 -31.33 -6.42 -10.18
N LEU A 36 -31.31 -7.29 -9.18
CA LEU A 36 -31.56 -8.72 -9.35
C LEU A 36 -33.05 -9.05 -9.50
N ASN A 37 -33.92 -8.34 -8.78
CA ASN A 37 -35.37 -8.63 -8.79
C ASN A 37 -36.15 -7.89 -9.88
N ASN A 38 -35.61 -6.82 -10.43
CA ASN A 38 -36.28 -6.09 -11.51
C ASN A 38 -35.28 -5.58 -12.56
N PRO A 39 -34.76 -6.46 -13.47
CA PRO A 39 -33.78 -6.08 -14.47
C PRO A 39 -34.40 -5.14 -15.52
N THR A 40 -34.19 -3.82 -15.32
CA THR A 40 -34.78 -2.77 -16.13
C THR A 40 -34.12 -2.56 -17.48
N ASN A 41 -32.91 -3.09 -17.67
CA ASN A 41 -32.17 -2.95 -18.93
C ASN A 41 -31.38 -4.23 -19.29
N ASP A 42 -30.78 -4.25 -20.47
CA ASP A 42 -30.02 -5.41 -20.98
C ASP A 42 -28.75 -5.71 -20.16
N THR A 43 -28.13 -4.68 -19.59
CA THR A 43 -26.97 -4.81 -18.69
C THR A 43 -27.34 -5.57 -17.41
N HIS A 44 -28.44 -5.20 -16.77
CA HIS A 44 -28.93 -5.87 -15.57
C HIS A 44 -29.30 -7.34 -15.85
N ARG A 45 -29.86 -7.64 -17.02
CA ARG A 45 -30.15 -9.03 -17.43
C ARG A 45 -28.88 -9.85 -17.64
N LYS A 46 -27.85 -9.28 -18.25
CA LYS A 46 -26.54 -9.93 -18.42
C LYS A 46 -25.88 -10.20 -17.06
N LEU A 47 -25.93 -9.24 -16.13
CA LEU A 47 -25.45 -9.41 -14.77
C LEU A 47 -26.20 -10.52 -14.06
N LEU A 48 -27.51 -10.53 -14.07
CA LEU A 48 -28.33 -11.57 -13.42
C LEU A 48 -27.99 -12.97 -13.96
N HIS A 49 -27.86 -13.11 -15.26
CA HIS A 49 -27.50 -14.39 -15.89
C HIS A 49 -26.07 -14.82 -15.49
N ALA A 50 -25.12 -13.90 -15.49
CA ALA A 50 -23.75 -14.14 -15.07
C ALA A 50 -23.70 -14.55 -13.57
N PHE A 51 -24.35 -13.79 -12.70
CA PHE A 51 -24.45 -14.08 -11.26
C PHE A 51 -25.00 -15.49 -10.99
N THR A 52 -26.09 -15.86 -11.65
CA THR A 52 -26.70 -17.17 -11.48
C THR A 52 -25.75 -18.29 -11.90
N GLY A 53 -25.07 -18.12 -13.04
CA GLY A 53 -24.11 -19.10 -13.54
C GLY A 53 -22.85 -19.22 -12.67
N TYR A 54 -22.32 -18.11 -12.14
CA TYR A 54 -21.17 -18.09 -11.26
C TYR A 54 -21.53 -18.63 -9.87
N ARG A 55 -22.69 -18.25 -9.31
CA ARG A 55 -23.20 -18.74 -8.03
C ARG A 55 -23.31 -20.27 -8.04
N HIS A 56 -23.89 -20.83 -9.08
CA HIS A 56 -24.03 -22.28 -9.21
C HIS A 56 -22.69 -23.01 -9.21
N ARG A 57 -21.71 -22.55 -10.01
CA ARG A 57 -20.33 -23.10 -10.02
C ARG A 57 -19.65 -22.98 -8.66
N PHE A 58 -19.84 -21.86 -8.01
CA PHE A 58 -19.27 -21.56 -6.72
C PHE A 58 -19.81 -22.48 -5.61
N GLU A 59 -21.13 -22.68 -5.57
CA GLU A 59 -21.80 -23.55 -4.61
C GLU A 59 -21.42 -25.04 -4.81
N GLN A 60 -21.03 -25.43 -6.01
CA GLN A 60 -20.56 -26.78 -6.30
C GLN A 60 -19.09 -27.03 -5.98
N SER A 61 -18.29 -25.97 -5.80
CA SER A 61 -16.87 -26.12 -5.45
C SER A 61 -16.73 -26.80 -4.06
N PRO A 62 -15.93 -27.87 -3.96
CA PRO A 62 -15.63 -28.49 -2.67
C PRO A 62 -15.01 -27.52 -1.68
N ASN A 63 -14.18 -26.60 -2.18
CA ASN A 63 -13.47 -25.60 -1.38
C ASN A 63 -14.41 -24.53 -0.81
N PHE A 64 -15.49 -24.19 -1.52
CA PHE A 64 -16.50 -23.28 -1.01
C PHE A 64 -17.25 -23.84 0.21
N LYS A 65 -17.58 -25.12 0.18
CA LYS A 65 -18.20 -25.78 1.33
C LYS A 65 -17.29 -25.81 2.55
N ALA A 66 -15.98 -25.97 2.33
CA ALA A 66 -14.97 -25.90 3.38
C ALA A 66 -14.77 -24.47 3.93
N LEU A 67 -14.86 -23.44 3.08
CA LEU A 67 -14.78 -22.01 3.45
C LEU A 67 -15.89 -21.59 4.41
N ARG A 68 -17.10 -22.04 4.19
CA ARG A 68 -18.26 -21.73 5.05
C ARG A 68 -18.07 -22.23 6.49
N TRP A 69 -17.19 -23.24 6.70
CA TRP A 69 -16.90 -23.84 8.00
C TRP A 69 -15.63 -23.31 8.67
N ASN A 70 -14.67 -22.74 7.91
CA ASN A 70 -13.34 -22.49 8.46
C ASN A 70 -12.66 -21.23 7.89
N ALA A 71 -13.35 -20.09 7.90
CA ALA A 71 -12.83 -18.81 7.41
C ALA A 71 -11.51 -18.34 8.09
N ARG A 72 -11.09 -19.00 9.16
CA ARG A 72 -9.87 -18.67 9.92
C ARG A 72 -8.61 -19.39 9.43
N ASN A 73 -8.74 -20.45 8.61
CA ASN A 73 -7.60 -21.29 8.18
C ASN A 73 -7.72 -21.68 6.70
N LEU A 74 -7.86 -20.69 5.81
CA LEU A 74 -7.86 -20.91 4.38
C LEU A 74 -6.47 -21.38 3.92
N LYS A 75 -6.37 -22.64 3.48
CA LYS A 75 -5.21 -23.11 2.73
C LYS A 75 -5.20 -22.43 1.35
N ILE A 76 -4.01 -22.05 0.88
CA ILE A 76 -3.77 -21.33 -0.38
C ILE A 76 -4.45 -22.00 -1.59
N GLU A 77 -4.51 -23.34 -1.64
CA GLU A 77 -5.13 -24.11 -2.74
C GLU A 77 -6.61 -23.77 -2.97
N GLY A 78 -7.39 -23.61 -1.90
CA GLY A 78 -8.80 -23.23 -2.02
C GLY A 78 -9.02 -21.80 -2.54
N LEU A 79 -8.09 -20.89 -2.26
CA LEU A 79 -8.15 -19.51 -2.73
C LEU A 79 -7.97 -19.41 -4.24
N CYS A 80 -7.11 -20.21 -4.83
CA CYS A 80 -6.83 -20.20 -6.25
C CYS A 80 -8.04 -20.62 -7.09
N GLU A 81 -8.71 -21.72 -6.71
CA GLU A 81 -9.93 -22.18 -7.38
C GLU A 81 -11.04 -21.12 -7.31
N LEU A 82 -11.22 -20.54 -6.13
CA LEU A 82 -12.24 -19.53 -5.92
C LEU A 82 -11.94 -18.23 -6.67
N CYS A 83 -10.67 -17.86 -6.77
CA CYS A 83 -10.24 -16.73 -7.59
C CYS A 83 -10.52 -17.00 -9.07
N ASP A 84 -10.20 -18.18 -9.59
CA ASP A 84 -10.48 -18.57 -10.98
C ASP A 84 -11.97 -18.50 -11.33
N ILE A 85 -12.84 -18.82 -10.38
CA ILE A 85 -14.29 -18.68 -10.55
C ILE A 85 -14.73 -17.22 -10.46
N GLY A 86 -14.11 -16.43 -9.61
CA GLY A 86 -14.53 -15.06 -9.28
C GLY A 86 -13.95 -13.97 -10.16
N ALA A 87 -12.72 -14.11 -10.64
CA ALA A 87 -12.07 -13.08 -11.44
C ALA A 87 -12.85 -12.71 -12.71
N PRO A 88 -13.50 -13.64 -13.45
CA PRO A 88 -14.36 -13.27 -14.57
C PRO A 88 -15.54 -12.38 -14.20
N LEU A 89 -16.12 -12.58 -13.00
CA LEU A 89 -17.23 -11.75 -12.52
C LEU A 89 -16.76 -10.33 -12.19
N VAL A 90 -15.60 -10.19 -11.54
CA VAL A 90 -15.03 -8.87 -11.26
C VAL A 90 -14.75 -8.12 -12.57
N ARG A 91 -14.16 -8.78 -13.56
CA ARG A 91 -13.94 -8.16 -14.89
C ARG A 91 -15.24 -7.72 -15.54
N LEU A 92 -16.27 -8.57 -15.51
CA LEU A 92 -17.58 -8.21 -16.06
C LEU A 92 -18.17 -6.99 -15.34
N LEU A 93 -18.08 -6.90 -14.01
CA LEU A 93 -18.55 -5.75 -13.27
C LEU A 93 -17.79 -4.47 -13.65
N LEU A 94 -16.48 -4.55 -13.86
CA LEU A 94 -15.66 -3.43 -14.32
C LEU A 94 -16.00 -3.01 -15.76
N GLU A 95 -16.17 -3.97 -16.68
CA GLU A 95 -16.62 -3.70 -18.06
C GLU A 95 -17.97 -3.00 -18.10
N LEU A 96 -18.88 -3.37 -17.20
CA LEU A 96 -20.20 -2.76 -17.06
C LEU A 96 -20.19 -1.47 -16.20
N LYS A 97 -19.03 -1.06 -15.68
CA LYS A 97 -18.84 0.10 -14.80
C LYS A 97 -19.63 0.04 -13.49
N GLU A 98 -19.93 -1.17 -13.02
CA GLU A 98 -20.67 -1.41 -11.77
C GLU A 98 -19.72 -1.42 -10.55
N THR A 99 -18.85 -0.41 -10.45
CA THR A 99 -17.88 -0.28 -9.37
C THR A 99 -18.52 -0.10 -8.00
N ALA A 100 -19.74 0.43 -7.94
CA ALA A 100 -20.50 0.58 -6.69
C ALA A 100 -20.75 -0.77 -6.02
N LEU A 101 -21.10 -1.81 -6.79
CA LEU A 101 -21.31 -3.17 -6.27
C LEU A 101 -20.04 -3.77 -5.69
N ILE A 102 -18.91 -3.50 -6.34
CA ILE A 102 -17.61 -3.97 -5.87
C ILE A 102 -17.28 -3.28 -4.54
N ASN A 103 -17.46 -1.96 -4.45
CA ASN A 103 -17.17 -1.20 -3.24
C ASN A 103 -18.07 -1.61 -2.07
N GLU A 104 -19.35 -1.89 -2.31
CA GLU A 104 -20.27 -2.38 -1.28
C GLU A 104 -19.83 -3.74 -0.73
N ALA A 105 -19.45 -4.66 -1.60
CA ALA A 105 -18.98 -5.97 -1.18
C ALA A 105 -17.64 -5.90 -0.42
N VAL A 106 -16.73 -4.98 -0.80
CA VAL A 106 -15.51 -4.68 -0.01
C VAL A 106 -15.88 -4.18 1.38
N SER A 107 -16.82 -3.24 1.46
CA SER A 107 -17.28 -2.70 2.75
C SER A 107 -17.82 -3.80 3.66
N LEU A 108 -18.66 -4.69 3.11
CA LEU A 108 -19.19 -5.84 3.86
C LEU A 108 -18.07 -6.79 4.33
N PHE A 109 -17.10 -7.08 3.44
CA PHE A 109 -15.94 -7.87 3.81
C PHE A 109 -15.16 -7.24 4.98
N CYS A 110 -14.86 -5.95 4.92
CA CYS A 110 -14.12 -5.25 5.98
C CYS A 110 -14.86 -5.31 7.33
N LYS A 111 -16.18 -5.23 7.33
CA LYS A 111 -17.00 -5.34 8.55
C LYS A 111 -16.99 -6.73 9.16
N GLU A 112 -16.94 -7.77 8.33
CA GLU A 112 -17.04 -9.16 8.77
C GLU A 112 -15.69 -9.81 9.07
N TYR A 113 -14.62 -9.36 8.41
CA TYR A 113 -13.28 -9.93 8.55
C TYR A 113 -12.57 -9.39 9.80
N LYS A 114 -12.87 -10.00 10.95
CA LYS A 114 -12.42 -9.55 12.29
C LYS A 114 -10.92 -9.65 12.55
N SER A 115 -10.14 -10.25 11.64
CA SER A 115 -8.69 -10.32 11.76
C SER A 115 -7.97 -9.05 11.32
N LEU A 116 -8.70 -8.09 10.73
CA LEU A 116 -8.22 -6.79 10.30
C LEU A 116 -9.09 -5.69 10.92
N ASP A 117 -8.48 -4.61 11.36
CA ASP A 117 -9.21 -3.44 11.83
C ASP A 117 -10.09 -2.89 10.69
N GLU A 118 -11.37 -2.63 10.99
CA GLU A 118 -12.35 -2.22 9.97
C GLU A 118 -11.94 -0.91 9.29
N ASN A 119 -11.43 0.06 10.05
CA ASN A 119 -11.03 1.35 9.49
C ASN A 119 -9.80 1.22 8.58
N VAL A 120 -8.86 0.36 8.97
CA VAL A 120 -7.68 0.05 8.13
C VAL A 120 -8.09 -0.61 6.83
N CYS A 121 -9.01 -1.56 6.89
CA CYS A 121 -9.53 -2.26 5.71
C CYS A 121 -10.28 -1.32 4.76
N LEU A 122 -11.21 -0.54 5.28
CA LEU A 122 -12.00 0.42 4.50
C LEU A 122 -11.11 1.53 3.91
N GLY A 123 -10.18 2.04 4.70
CA GLY A 123 -9.23 3.05 4.25
C GLY A 123 -8.32 2.53 3.14
N ALA A 124 -7.72 1.36 3.31
CA ALA A 124 -6.92 0.73 2.27
C ALA A 124 -7.72 0.47 0.97
N ALA A 125 -8.97 0.04 1.10
CA ALA A 125 -9.86 -0.10 -0.05
C ALA A 125 -10.09 1.26 -0.74
N HIS A 126 -10.37 2.31 0.00
CA HIS A 126 -10.57 3.64 -0.54
C HIS A 126 -9.35 4.14 -1.33
N GLU A 127 -8.15 3.97 -0.77
CA GLU A 127 -6.91 4.44 -1.38
C GLU A 127 -6.50 3.65 -2.64
N TYR A 128 -6.69 2.33 -2.65
CA TYR A 128 -6.07 1.47 -3.67
C TYR A 128 -7.04 0.87 -4.69
N MET A 129 -8.36 0.86 -4.45
CA MET A 129 -9.30 0.18 -5.35
C MET A 129 -9.31 0.76 -6.77
N GLY A 130 -9.14 2.06 -6.93
CA GLY A 130 -9.02 2.70 -8.24
C GLY A 130 -7.87 2.13 -9.07
N VAL A 131 -6.71 1.98 -8.44
CA VAL A 131 -5.51 1.38 -9.07
C VAL A 131 -5.74 -0.10 -9.40
N VAL A 132 -6.36 -0.84 -8.47
CA VAL A 132 -6.69 -2.25 -8.68
C VAL A 132 -7.62 -2.43 -9.88
N PHE A 133 -8.67 -1.62 -9.99
CA PHE A 133 -9.58 -1.66 -11.12
C PHE A 133 -8.86 -1.41 -12.43
N GLN A 134 -8.03 -0.38 -12.48
CA GLN A 134 -7.23 -0.05 -13.65
C GLN A 134 -6.29 -1.20 -14.05
N VAL A 135 -5.62 -1.83 -13.08
CA VAL A 135 -4.74 -2.98 -13.34
C VAL A 135 -5.55 -4.17 -13.87
N VAL A 136 -6.69 -4.50 -13.27
CA VAL A 136 -7.53 -5.62 -13.72
C VAL A 136 -8.10 -5.38 -15.11
N GLU A 137 -8.48 -4.14 -15.43
CA GLU A 137 -9.04 -3.76 -16.72
C GLU A 137 -7.98 -3.74 -17.84
N LEU A 138 -6.82 -3.14 -17.56
CA LEU A 138 -5.81 -2.86 -18.59
C LEU A 138 -4.74 -3.97 -18.70
N ALA A 139 -4.56 -4.80 -17.67
CA ALA A 139 -3.54 -5.85 -17.73
C ALA A 139 -3.89 -6.92 -18.75
N PRO A 140 -3.00 -7.22 -19.71
CA PRO A 140 -3.19 -8.25 -20.71
C PRO A 140 -3.01 -9.66 -20.12
N LEU A 141 -3.57 -9.87 -18.94
CA LEU A 141 -3.44 -11.10 -18.16
C LEU A 141 -4.74 -11.91 -18.23
N THR A 142 -4.62 -13.21 -18.33
CA THR A 142 -5.75 -14.11 -18.11
C THR A 142 -6.21 -14.10 -16.65
N ASN A 143 -7.42 -14.57 -16.37
CA ASN A 143 -7.90 -14.67 -14.98
C ASN A 143 -7.00 -15.55 -14.11
N LYS A 144 -6.49 -16.66 -14.67
CA LYS A 144 -5.52 -17.53 -13.98
C LYS A 144 -4.23 -16.79 -13.63
N GLN A 145 -3.72 -15.96 -14.55
CA GLN A 145 -2.53 -15.17 -14.31
C GLN A 145 -2.77 -14.09 -13.24
N LEU A 146 -3.93 -13.42 -13.27
CA LEU A 146 -4.31 -12.49 -12.20
C LEU A 146 -4.36 -13.19 -10.84
N CYS A 147 -4.98 -14.37 -10.77
CA CYS A 147 -5.06 -15.16 -9.55
C CYS A 147 -3.69 -15.65 -9.07
N ALA A 148 -2.80 -16.03 -10.00
CA ALA A 148 -1.43 -16.40 -9.67
C ALA A 148 -0.65 -15.25 -9.06
N LEU A 149 -0.78 -14.02 -9.58
CA LEU A 149 -0.15 -12.83 -9.02
C LEU A 149 -0.74 -12.45 -7.65
N ALA A 150 -2.06 -12.56 -7.53
CA ALA A 150 -2.77 -12.15 -6.33
C ALA A 150 -2.53 -13.06 -5.12
N PHE A 151 -2.48 -14.36 -5.36
CA PHE A 151 -2.54 -15.40 -4.32
C PHE A 151 -1.41 -16.42 -4.40
N ASP A 152 -0.39 -16.15 -5.20
CA ASP A 152 0.72 -17.10 -5.43
C ASP A 152 0.24 -18.46 -5.94
N CYS A 153 -0.78 -18.47 -6.81
CA CYS A 153 -1.35 -19.68 -7.38
C CYS A 153 -0.41 -20.31 -8.40
N GLN A 154 -0.17 -21.59 -8.28
CA GLN A 154 0.64 -22.38 -9.24
C GLN A 154 -0.15 -22.73 -10.52
N PRO A 155 0.49 -22.80 -11.71
CA PRO A 155 1.90 -22.48 -11.97
C PRO A 155 2.10 -21.01 -12.38
N GLN A 156 3.07 -20.37 -11.76
CA GLN A 156 3.54 -19.03 -12.16
C GLN A 156 4.39 -19.07 -13.45
N THR A 157 4.48 -20.20 -14.12
CA THR A 157 5.57 -20.53 -15.01
C THR A 157 5.65 -19.75 -16.31
N ASP A 158 4.60 -19.07 -16.77
CA ASP A 158 4.67 -18.34 -18.03
C ASP A 158 3.95 -17.00 -17.99
N PHE A 159 4.59 -16.03 -17.34
CA PHE A 159 4.24 -14.63 -17.50
C PHE A 159 5.21 -13.95 -18.48
N PRO A 160 4.94 -13.93 -19.79
CA PRO A 160 5.84 -13.28 -20.75
C PRO A 160 6.09 -11.80 -20.41
N VAL A 161 5.11 -11.15 -19.76
CA VAL A 161 5.18 -9.74 -19.32
C VAL A 161 6.21 -9.54 -18.20
N PHE A 162 6.48 -10.57 -17.39
CA PHE A 162 7.46 -10.51 -16.30
C PHE A 162 8.74 -11.31 -16.60
N SER A 163 8.81 -11.94 -17.77
CA SER A 163 10.02 -12.63 -18.22
C SER A 163 11.04 -11.61 -18.70
N TRP A 164 12.12 -11.47 -17.97
CA TRP A 164 13.24 -10.61 -18.36
C TRP A 164 14.56 -11.28 -18.02
N ASN A 165 15.57 -10.95 -18.79
CA ASN A 165 16.91 -11.43 -18.59
C ASN A 165 17.88 -10.26 -18.47
N VAL A 166 18.80 -10.34 -17.54
CA VAL A 166 19.92 -9.42 -17.50
C VAL A 166 20.88 -9.78 -18.64
N THR A 167 21.03 -8.87 -19.58
CA THR A 167 22.01 -9.01 -20.65
C THR A 167 23.22 -8.14 -20.35
N PHE A 168 24.40 -8.71 -20.50
CA PHE A 168 25.64 -7.96 -20.39
C PHE A 168 26.14 -7.58 -21.77
N PRO A 169 26.82 -6.44 -21.93
CA PRO A 169 27.49 -6.12 -23.18
C PRO A 169 28.43 -7.26 -23.57
N ASN A 170 28.52 -7.59 -24.86
CA ASN A 170 29.45 -8.60 -25.37
C ASN A 170 30.90 -8.06 -25.36
N LYS A 171 31.39 -7.69 -24.16
CA LYS A 171 32.72 -7.20 -23.89
C LYS A 171 33.29 -7.97 -22.71
N PRO A 172 34.57 -8.29 -22.70
CA PRO A 172 35.19 -8.92 -21.55
C PRO A 172 35.04 -8.04 -20.32
N LYS A 173 34.69 -8.64 -19.19
CA LYS A 173 34.62 -7.94 -17.91
C LYS A 173 36.00 -7.34 -17.60
N PRO A 174 36.08 -6.05 -17.26
CA PRO A 174 37.36 -5.46 -16.84
C PRO A 174 37.93 -6.23 -15.65
N THR A 175 39.25 -6.39 -15.64
CA THR A 175 39.94 -6.98 -14.49
C THR A 175 39.63 -6.15 -13.25
N PRO A 176 39.10 -6.75 -12.14
CA PRO A 176 38.83 -6.02 -10.92
C PRO A 176 40.13 -5.38 -10.41
N ARG A 177 40.07 -4.08 -10.18
CA ARG A 177 41.17 -3.36 -9.52
C ARG A 177 40.85 -3.30 -8.03
N PRO A 178 41.72 -3.80 -7.15
CA PRO A 178 41.52 -3.63 -5.71
C PRO A 178 41.42 -2.14 -5.39
N PRO A 179 40.50 -1.73 -4.49
CA PRO A 179 40.46 -0.37 -4.01
C PRO A 179 41.81 0.03 -3.44
N GLN A 180 42.35 1.15 -3.87
CA GLN A 180 43.58 1.69 -3.28
C GLN A 180 43.15 2.57 -2.10
N PRO A 181 43.77 2.44 -0.93
CA PRO A 181 43.53 3.34 0.16
C PRO A 181 43.87 4.78 -0.26
N PRO A 182 43.15 5.78 0.27
CA PRO A 182 43.49 7.17 0.04
C PRO A 182 44.95 7.45 0.42
N SER A 183 45.60 8.35 -0.27
CA SER A 183 46.94 8.78 0.09
C SER A 183 46.96 9.46 1.45
N SER A 184 48.07 9.40 2.16
CA SER A 184 48.25 10.10 3.42
C SER A 184 47.95 11.61 3.24
N GLY A 185 47.10 12.17 4.11
CA GLY A 185 46.71 13.58 4.03
C GLY A 185 45.53 13.87 3.08
N SER A 186 44.90 12.84 2.49
CA SER A 186 43.64 13.04 1.76
C SER A 186 42.55 13.67 2.67
N PRO A 187 41.73 14.60 2.14
CA PRO A 187 40.66 15.21 2.94
C PRO A 187 39.65 14.14 3.37
N ILE A 188 39.18 14.28 4.61
CA ILE A 188 38.11 13.48 5.17
C ILE A 188 36.84 14.33 5.16
N LEU A 189 35.75 13.75 4.66
CA LEU A 189 34.42 14.36 4.68
C LEU A 189 33.53 13.60 5.65
N ASN A 190 32.84 14.35 6.51
CA ASN A 190 31.85 13.78 7.42
C ASN A 190 30.47 13.89 6.81
N VAL A 191 29.84 12.77 6.60
CA VAL A 191 28.52 12.64 5.96
C VAL A 191 27.49 12.23 7.01
N LEU A 192 26.46 13.05 7.17
CA LEU A 192 25.27 12.63 7.91
C LEU A 192 24.35 11.89 6.93
N HIS A 193 24.07 10.61 7.21
CA HIS A 193 23.11 9.82 6.45
C HIS A 193 21.81 9.66 7.24
N LEU A 194 20.72 10.16 6.69
CA LEU A 194 19.37 10.07 7.22
C LEU A 194 18.51 9.19 6.31
N SER A 195 17.73 8.30 6.87
CA SER A 195 16.86 7.38 6.15
C SER A 195 15.63 7.04 6.99
N ASP A 196 14.48 6.90 6.33
CA ASP A 196 13.29 6.27 6.89
C ASP A 196 12.87 6.85 8.26
N ILE A 197 12.80 8.16 8.38
CA ILE A 197 12.51 8.80 9.68
C ILE A 197 11.02 8.74 10.05
N HIS A 198 10.12 8.50 9.12
CA HIS A 198 8.68 8.24 9.33
C HIS A 198 8.08 9.06 10.49
N VAL A 199 8.00 10.39 10.32
CA VAL A 199 7.51 11.28 11.37
C VAL A 199 5.99 11.21 11.48
N ASP A 200 5.50 10.82 12.65
CA ASP A 200 4.09 10.84 12.96
C ASP A 200 3.66 12.14 13.66
N PHE A 201 3.05 13.04 12.90
CA PHE A 201 2.52 14.30 13.44
C PHE A 201 1.28 14.12 14.32
N ALA A 202 0.64 12.94 14.27
CA ALA A 202 -0.48 12.60 15.13
C ALA A 202 -0.09 11.80 16.37
N TYR A 203 1.23 11.58 16.58
CA TYR A 203 1.72 10.88 17.77
C TYR A 203 1.28 11.58 19.05
N LYS A 204 0.77 10.79 20.01
CA LYS A 204 0.28 11.30 21.30
C LYS A 204 0.87 10.52 22.46
N PRO A 205 1.76 11.13 23.28
CA PRO A 205 2.27 10.49 24.47
C PRO A 205 1.14 10.01 25.40
N GLY A 206 1.32 8.85 26.03
CA GLY A 206 0.35 8.24 26.92
C GLY A 206 -0.82 7.51 26.22
N SER A 207 -0.95 7.61 24.89
CA SER A 207 -1.97 6.89 24.14
C SER A 207 -1.67 5.40 24.01
N GLN A 208 -2.61 4.65 23.47
CA GLN A 208 -2.46 3.21 23.25
C GLN A 208 -1.37 2.92 22.20
N ALA A 209 -0.32 2.21 22.58
CA ALA A 209 0.79 1.85 21.70
C ALA A 209 0.74 0.39 21.21
N ASP A 210 -0.23 -0.37 21.69
CA ASP A 210 -0.49 -1.77 21.31
C ASP A 210 -1.98 -1.88 20.93
N CYS A 211 -2.31 -1.44 19.73
CA CYS A 211 -3.67 -1.39 19.20
C CYS A 211 -3.86 -2.42 18.07
N SER A 212 -5.07 -2.51 17.52
CA SER A 212 -5.40 -3.41 16.40
C SER A 212 -4.91 -2.92 15.03
N GLN A 213 -4.40 -1.69 14.94
CA GLN A 213 -3.98 -1.08 13.69
C GLN A 213 -2.47 -1.27 13.44
N PRO A 214 -1.99 -1.20 12.19
CA PRO A 214 -0.56 -1.24 11.87
C PRO A 214 0.26 -0.10 12.48
N LEU A 215 -0.38 1.07 12.70
CA LEU A 215 0.21 2.22 13.35
C LEU A 215 -0.67 2.66 14.52
N CYS A 216 -0.08 2.67 15.71
CA CYS A 216 -0.68 3.04 16.98
C CYS A 216 -0.14 4.39 17.50
N CYS A 217 -0.15 4.60 18.79
CA CYS A 217 0.38 5.82 19.44
C CYS A 217 -0.33 7.13 19.09
N ARG A 218 -1.54 7.08 18.56
CA ARG A 218 -2.30 8.25 18.12
C ARG A 218 -3.53 8.54 18.97
N GLN A 219 -4.15 7.50 19.49
CA GLN A 219 -5.42 7.59 20.22
C GLN A 219 -5.60 6.41 21.19
N GLY A 220 -6.72 6.39 21.89
CA GLY A 220 -7.07 5.33 22.83
C GLY A 220 -6.30 5.44 24.14
N GLN A 221 -6.76 4.66 25.10
CA GLN A 221 -6.11 4.50 26.39
C GLN A 221 -5.38 3.16 26.40
N PRO A 222 -4.20 3.06 27.02
CA PRO A 222 -3.54 1.77 27.18
C PRO A 222 -4.43 0.81 27.97
N ALA A 223 -4.32 -0.48 27.69
CA ALA A 223 -5.01 -1.51 28.46
C ALA A 223 -4.59 -1.45 29.94
N PRO A 224 -5.45 -1.84 30.88
CA PRO A 224 -5.12 -1.89 32.30
C PRO A 224 -3.80 -2.65 32.56
N GLY A 225 -2.87 -2.04 33.26
CA GLY A 225 -1.55 -2.61 33.55
C GLY A 225 -0.51 -2.45 32.42
N HIS A 226 -0.86 -1.85 31.29
CA HIS A 226 0.06 -1.56 30.19
C HIS A 226 0.49 -0.09 30.20
N ALA A 227 1.74 0.17 29.86
CA ALA A 227 2.24 1.54 29.70
C ALA A 227 1.69 2.13 28.38
N GLY A 228 1.31 3.39 28.40
CA GLY A 228 1.00 4.17 27.20
C GLY A 228 2.26 4.51 26.40
N ALA A 229 2.05 5.14 25.25
CA ALA A 229 3.12 5.61 24.38
C ALA A 229 4.08 6.55 25.12
N GLY A 230 5.39 6.32 24.96
CA GLY A 230 6.43 7.14 25.59
C GLY A 230 6.47 8.56 25.04
N PHE A 231 7.10 9.50 25.75
CA PHE A 231 7.23 10.88 25.28
C PHE A 231 8.13 10.98 24.03
N TRP A 232 9.26 10.29 24.04
CA TRP A 232 10.25 10.34 22.95
C TRP A 232 9.99 9.35 21.82
N GLY A 233 8.96 8.54 21.92
CA GLY A 233 8.61 7.48 20.99
C GLY A 233 8.29 6.18 21.70
N ASP A 234 7.96 5.17 20.90
CA ASP A 234 7.66 3.83 21.41
C ASP A 234 8.10 2.78 20.37
N TYR A 235 8.70 1.68 20.83
CA TYR A 235 9.20 0.61 19.96
C TYR A 235 8.13 -0.39 19.51
N ARG A 236 6.90 -0.22 19.98
CA ARG A 236 5.75 -1.01 19.51
C ARG A 236 5.34 -0.55 18.11
N ASN A 237 4.10 -0.69 17.75
CA ASN A 237 3.58 -0.30 16.40
C ASN A 237 3.42 1.23 16.27
N CYS A 238 4.50 1.98 16.42
CA CYS A 238 4.47 3.43 16.44
C CYS A 238 5.64 4.01 15.64
N ASP A 239 5.37 5.10 14.93
CA ASP A 239 6.40 5.93 14.33
C ASP A 239 6.88 7.00 15.30
N ILE A 240 7.93 7.73 14.94
CA ILE A 240 8.51 8.72 15.85
C ILE A 240 7.70 10.02 15.87
N PRO A 241 7.56 10.69 17.03
CA PRO A 241 6.98 12.01 17.08
C PRO A 241 7.92 13.08 16.50
N TYR A 242 7.32 14.17 15.99
CA TYR A 242 8.03 15.28 15.37
C TYR A 242 9.17 15.82 16.26
N TRP A 243 8.95 16.01 17.56
CA TRP A 243 9.96 16.55 18.47
C TRP A 243 11.16 15.62 18.67
N THR A 244 11.00 14.32 18.51
CA THR A 244 12.11 13.36 18.55
C THR A 244 12.98 13.50 17.31
N ALA A 245 12.38 13.61 16.12
CA ALA A 245 13.10 13.91 14.89
C ALA A 245 13.86 15.25 15.04
N GLU A 246 13.18 16.30 15.50
CA GLU A 246 13.80 17.62 15.72
C GLU A 246 14.97 17.56 16.71
N ALA A 247 14.79 16.91 17.85
CA ALA A 247 15.83 16.79 18.87
C ALA A 247 17.05 16.02 18.34
N THR A 248 16.82 14.91 17.62
CA THR A 248 17.89 14.10 17.04
C THR A 248 18.70 14.90 16.02
N LEU A 249 18.02 15.63 15.12
CA LEU A 249 18.70 16.44 14.10
C LEU A 249 19.47 17.60 14.71
N LYS A 250 18.92 18.29 15.72
CA LYS A 250 19.62 19.36 16.46
C LYS A 250 20.88 18.83 17.14
N TYR A 251 20.76 17.68 17.81
CA TYR A 251 21.89 17.04 18.44
C TYR A 251 22.98 16.68 17.43
N ALA A 252 22.61 16.08 16.28
CA ALA A 252 23.56 15.77 15.23
C ALA A 252 24.28 17.03 14.69
N ALA A 253 23.57 18.14 14.56
CA ALA A 253 24.16 19.40 14.10
C ALA A 253 25.13 20.03 15.15
N GLU A 254 24.91 19.79 16.45
CA GLU A 254 25.73 20.33 17.52
C GLU A 254 27.03 19.56 17.74
N ILE A 255 26.97 18.21 17.63
CA ILE A 255 28.12 17.35 18.00
C ILE A 255 28.98 16.92 16.81
N GLU A 256 28.42 16.94 15.60
CA GLU A 256 29.08 16.44 14.41
C GLU A 256 29.48 17.55 13.46
N LYS A 257 30.73 17.52 13.01
CA LYS A 257 31.17 18.36 11.90
C LYS A 257 30.66 17.80 10.59
N VAL A 258 29.40 18.06 10.28
CA VAL A 258 28.76 17.58 9.04
C VAL A 258 29.23 18.42 7.85
N ASP A 259 29.79 17.80 6.83
CA ASP A 259 30.19 18.46 5.57
C ASP A 259 29.01 18.52 4.61
N PHE A 260 28.28 17.41 4.44
CA PHE A 260 27.04 17.34 3.67
C PHE A 260 26.13 16.20 4.20
N ILE A 261 24.92 16.15 3.70
CA ILE A 261 23.88 15.22 4.18
C ILE A 261 23.39 14.35 3.01
N TYR A 262 23.30 13.03 3.20
CA TYR A 262 22.47 12.14 2.41
C TYR A 262 21.15 11.91 3.11
N TYR A 263 20.06 12.04 2.34
CA TYR A 263 18.72 11.82 2.83
C TYR A 263 17.95 10.94 1.83
N THR A 264 17.51 9.76 2.25
CA THR A 264 17.02 8.72 1.34
C THR A 264 15.49 8.54 1.34
N GLY A 265 14.75 9.55 1.86
CA GLY A 265 13.29 9.56 1.78
C GLY A 265 12.60 8.87 2.95
N ASP A 266 11.36 8.51 2.74
CA ASP A 266 10.43 7.89 3.69
C ASP A 266 10.19 8.78 4.92
N LEU A 267 9.69 10.00 4.64
CA LEU A 267 9.33 11.00 5.64
C LEU A 267 7.98 10.76 6.31
N PRO A 268 6.90 10.41 5.53
CA PRO A 268 5.57 10.26 6.09
C PRO A 268 5.43 9.00 6.94
N ALA A 269 4.51 9.04 7.88
CA ALA A 269 4.17 7.94 8.78
C ALA A 269 3.52 6.74 8.07
N HIS A 270 3.45 5.59 8.74
CA HIS A 270 2.93 4.33 8.19
C HIS A 270 1.39 4.20 8.17
N ASN A 271 0.62 5.26 8.36
CA ASN A 271 -0.85 5.21 8.25
C ASN A 271 -1.34 5.20 6.78
N VAL A 272 -0.77 4.36 5.95
CA VAL A 272 -0.96 4.30 4.49
C VAL A 272 -2.41 4.06 4.03
N TRP A 273 -3.29 3.64 4.93
CA TRP A 273 -4.73 3.49 4.66
C TRP A 273 -5.54 4.78 4.84
N ASN A 274 -4.91 5.85 5.29
CA ASN A 274 -5.55 7.13 5.55
C ASN A 274 -4.55 8.27 5.37
N GLN A 275 -4.07 8.42 4.15
CA GLN A 275 -3.13 9.48 3.76
C GLN A 275 -3.56 10.11 2.44
N SER A 276 -3.64 11.42 2.43
CA SER A 276 -3.90 12.21 1.22
C SER A 276 -2.62 12.83 0.66
N ARG A 277 -2.69 13.33 -0.58
CA ARG A 277 -1.61 14.15 -1.14
C ARG A 277 -1.27 15.37 -0.26
N ALA A 278 -2.28 15.94 0.39
CA ALA A 278 -2.08 17.08 1.30
C ALA A 278 -1.27 16.67 2.54
N ASP A 279 -1.50 15.47 3.09
CA ASP A 279 -0.73 14.96 4.23
C ASP A 279 0.72 14.70 3.84
N GLN A 280 0.96 14.15 2.64
CA GLN A 280 2.32 13.94 2.11
C GLN A 280 3.04 15.26 1.93
N LEU A 281 2.41 16.24 1.28
CA LEU A 281 2.98 17.59 1.10
C LEU A 281 3.28 18.28 2.42
N TYR A 282 2.41 18.13 3.42
CA TYR A 282 2.63 18.65 4.77
C TYR A 282 3.86 18.02 5.41
N SER A 283 3.98 16.69 5.37
CA SER A 283 5.12 15.96 5.92
C SER A 283 6.42 16.35 5.23
N ILE A 284 6.46 16.29 3.90
CA ILE A 284 7.64 16.64 3.08
C ILE A 284 8.10 18.07 3.38
N ASN A 285 7.20 19.05 3.28
CA ASN A 285 7.57 20.45 3.47
C ASN A 285 7.99 20.75 4.91
N THR A 286 7.31 20.16 5.90
CA THR A 286 7.63 20.38 7.32
C THR A 286 9.02 19.84 7.66
N ILE A 287 9.35 18.64 7.23
CA ILE A 287 10.65 18.02 7.51
C ILE A 287 11.77 18.72 6.72
N ASN A 288 11.54 19.02 5.44
CA ASN A 288 12.53 19.75 4.63
C ASN A 288 12.78 21.17 5.19
N ASN A 289 11.77 21.85 5.71
CA ASN A 289 11.94 23.13 6.40
C ASN A 289 12.77 22.96 7.69
N MET A 290 12.55 21.90 8.45
CA MET A 290 13.31 21.60 9.65
C MET A 290 14.79 21.32 9.30
N LEU A 291 15.07 20.50 8.28
CA LEU A 291 16.43 20.24 7.80
C LEU A 291 17.15 21.53 7.35
N ALA A 292 16.51 22.35 6.53
CA ALA A 292 17.09 23.62 6.08
C ALA A 292 17.39 24.58 7.24
N LYS A 293 16.57 24.58 8.28
CA LYS A 293 16.75 25.43 9.47
C LYS A 293 17.89 24.93 10.37
N ILE A 294 18.00 23.61 10.57
CA ILE A 294 18.98 22.99 11.47
C ILE A 294 20.37 22.93 10.81
N PHE A 295 20.43 22.71 9.50
CA PHE A 295 21.67 22.59 8.74
C PHE A 295 21.80 23.71 7.68
N PRO A 296 21.88 24.99 8.09
CA PRO A 296 22.00 26.09 7.16
C PRO A 296 23.27 25.97 6.33
N ASN A 297 23.17 26.23 5.02
CA ASN A 297 24.29 26.19 4.08
C ASN A 297 24.95 24.82 3.90
N LYS A 298 24.28 23.73 4.27
CA LYS A 298 24.72 22.37 3.96
C LYS A 298 24.02 21.86 2.72
N THR A 299 24.76 21.25 1.82
CA THR A 299 24.17 20.53 0.70
C THR A 299 23.52 19.25 1.22
N ILE A 300 22.25 19.04 0.84
CA ILE A 300 21.48 17.84 1.19
C ILE A 300 21.15 17.11 -0.10
N TYR A 301 21.80 15.98 -0.32
CA TYR A 301 21.51 15.07 -1.44
C TYR A 301 20.35 14.17 -1.05
N SER A 302 19.20 14.41 -1.66
CA SER A 302 17.97 13.72 -1.32
C SER A 302 17.57 12.69 -2.36
N ALA A 303 16.94 11.61 -1.92
CA ALA A 303 16.20 10.68 -2.75
C ALA A 303 14.75 10.60 -2.28
N VAL A 304 13.89 10.08 -3.14
CA VAL A 304 12.49 9.83 -2.80
C VAL A 304 12.34 8.40 -2.30
N GLY A 305 11.62 8.21 -1.21
CA GLY A 305 11.22 6.90 -0.71
C GLY A 305 9.86 6.47 -1.26
N ASN A 306 9.37 5.34 -0.80
CA ASN A 306 8.07 4.82 -1.27
C ASN A 306 6.89 5.42 -0.53
N HIS A 307 7.09 6.00 0.65
CA HIS A 307 6.05 6.64 1.46
C HIS A 307 5.73 8.07 1.05
N GLU A 308 6.53 8.74 0.22
CA GLU A 308 6.21 10.08 -0.29
C GLU A 308 5.00 10.06 -1.24
N ALA A 309 4.72 8.95 -1.92
CA ALA A 309 3.57 8.84 -2.81
C ALA A 309 2.23 8.74 -2.06
N ALA A 310 1.16 9.23 -2.67
CA ALA A 310 -0.23 9.00 -2.24
C ALA A 310 -1.07 8.51 -3.43
N PRO A 311 -1.57 7.28 -3.37
CA PRO A 311 -1.32 6.22 -2.37
C PRO A 311 0.15 5.80 -2.25
N CYS A 312 0.55 5.32 -1.07
CA CYS A 312 1.90 4.82 -0.82
C CYS A 312 2.32 3.78 -1.87
N ASN A 313 3.57 3.78 -2.30
CA ASN A 313 4.15 2.94 -3.37
C ASN A 313 3.64 3.24 -4.81
N LEU A 314 2.78 4.20 -5.02
CA LEU A 314 2.21 4.47 -6.33
C LEU A 314 3.08 5.45 -7.14
N TYR A 315 3.94 4.90 -7.98
CA TYR A 315 4.82 5.64 -8.91
C TYR A 315 4.53 5.24 -10.36
N PRO A 316 3.43 5.72 -10.95
CA PRO A 316 3.05 5.37 -12.31
C PRO A 316 4.05 5.94 -13.32
N THR A 317 4.22 5.22 -14.44
CA THR A 317 4.99 5.74 -15.56
C THR A 317 4.29 6.95 -16.19
N PRO A 318 5.01 7.85 -16.89
CA PRO A 318 4.43 9.06 -17.49
C PRO A 318 3.29 8.81 -18.49
N ASN A 319 3.16 7.59 -18.99
CA ASN A 319 2.09 7.19 -19.90
C ASN A 319 0.72 7.05 -19.20
N ILE A 320 0.72 6.78 -17.89
CA ILE A 320 -0.49 6.66 -17.06
C ILE A 320 -0.88 8.08 -16.61
N LYS A 321 -2.06 8.54 -17.01
CA LYS A 321 -2.51 9.91 -16.75
C LYS A 321 -3.49 10.02 -15.58
N THR A 322 -4.15 8.93 -15.22
CA THR A 322 -5.18 8.90 -14.17
C THR A 322 -4.64 9.18 -12.77
N ASP A 323 -3.44 8.67 -12.46
CA ASP A 323 -2.81 8.78 -11.14
C ASP A 323 -1.46 9.50 -11.24
N ASN A 324 -1.48 10.66 -11.90
CA ASN A 324 -0.28 11.45 -12.13
C ASN A 324 0.44 11.81 -10.82
N ILE A 325 1.75 11.54 -10.77
CA ILE A 325 2.64 11.79 -9.61
C ILE A 325 3.46 13.09 -9.76
N SER A 326 3.27 13.89 -10.81
CA SER A 326 4.07 15.11 -11.06
C SER A 326 3.99 16.11 -9.89
N TRP A 327 2.86 16.17 -9.19
CA TRP A 327 2.68 17.00 -7.99
C TRP A 327 3.77 16.74 -6.93
N LEU A 328 4.19 15.48 -6.78
CA LEU A 328 5.26 15.10 -5.86
C LEU A 328 6.63 15.55 -6.39
N TYR A 329 6.92 15.27 -7.66
CA TYR A 329 8.20 15.61 -8.26
C TYR A 329 8.45 17.13 -8.29
N GLU A 330 7.42 17.94 -8.51
CA GLU A 330 7.50 19.39 -8.45
C GLU A 330 7.95 19.87 -7.06
N VAL A 331 7.30 19.41 -6.01
CA VAL A 331 7.65 19.77 -4.63
C VAL A 331 9.02 19.26 -4.23
N LEU A 332 9.39 18.05 -4.65
CA LEU A 332 10.72 17.51 -4.37
C LEU A 332 11.81 18.33 -5.08
N ALA A 333 11.60 18.67 -6.35
CA ALA A 333 12.54 19.50 -7.11
C ALA A 333 12.76 20.88 -6.44
N ASP A 334 11.68 21.56 -6.03
CA ASP A 334 11.76 22.84 -5.34
C ASP A 334 12.55 22.73 -4.02
N ASN A 335 12.33 21.67 -3.25
CA ASN A 335 13.08 21.46 -2.01
C ASN A 335 14.54 21.13 -2.29
N TRP A 336 14.85 20.31 -3.30
CA TRP A 336 16.22 19.91 -3.62
C TRP A 336 17.05 21.08 -4.18
N ILE A 337 16.44 21.94 -5.01
CA ILE A 337 17.10 23.20 -5.46
C ILE A 337 17.45 24.05 -4.24
N ARG A 338 16.57 24.16 -3.24
CA ARG A 338 16.85 24.90 -2.00
C ARG A 338 17.99 24.28 -1.19
N PHE A 339 18.25 22.99 -1.33
CA PHE A 339 19.36 22.27 -0.69
C PHE A 339 20.68 22.35 -1.45
N GLY A 340 20.73 23.06 -2.56
CA GLY A 340 21.93 23.28 -3.35
C GLY A 340 22.17 22.25 -4.45
N LEU A 341 21.12 21.58 -4.93
CA LEU A 341 21.15 20.64 -6.05
C LEU A 341 20.69 21.26 -7.35
#